data_c4a70e685c70d5d7c49a183d6e8340d0
#
_entry.id   c4a70e685c70d5d7c49a183d6e8340d0
#
_cell.length_a   1.000
_cell.length_b   1.000
_cell.length_c   1.000
_cell.angle_alpha   90.00
_cell.angle_beta   90.00
_cell.angle_gamma   90.00
#
_symmetry.space_group_name_H-M   'P 1'
#
loop_
_entity.id
_entity.type
_entity.pdbx_description
1 polymer ?
#
loop_
_entity_poly.entity_id
_entity_poly.type
_entity_poly.pdbx_seq_one_letter_code
_entity_poly.pdbx_strand_id
1 'polypeptide(L)'
;MFKFILLTSFCLTYPNGETKCGQYLRDDLSDAEKCRFMARAIGKAQKRKIEELGGSMASYDVSCLAVDSQGLVIDQTFEISYNIL
;
A
#
# COMPACT_ATOMS: atom_id res chain seq x y z
N MET A 1 16.74 -11.38 -13.17
CA MET A 1 16.62 -10.35 -12.14
C MET A 1 15.14 -10.08 -11.87
N PHE A 2 14.75 -10.06 -10.61
CA PHE A 2 13.35 -9.85 -10.23
C PHE A 2 13.12 -8.40 -9.88
N LYS A 3 11.93 -7.93 -10.18
CA LYS A 3 11.43 -6.64 -9.70
C LYS A 3 10.30 -6.87 -8.74
N PHE A 4 10.06 -5.91 -7.88
CA PHE A 4 8.93 -5.94 -6.97
C PHE A 4 8.00 -4.79 -7.28
N ILE A 5 6.71 -5.11 -7.34
CA ILE A 5 5.66 -4.11 -7.55
C ILE A 5 4.93 -3.94 -6.24
N LEU A 6 4.87 -2.70 -5.78
CA LEU A 6 4.09 -2.33 -4.62
C LEU A 6 2.73 -1.84 -5.10
N LEU A 7 1.68 -2.57 -4.73
CA LEU A 7 0.31 -2.22 -5.09
C LEU A 7 -0.46 -1.91 -3.83
N THR A 8 -0.97 -0.69 -3.72
CA THR A 8 -1.68 -0.21 -2.55
C THR A 8 -3.07 0.25 -2.93
N SER A 9 -4.07 -0.20 -2.18
CA SER A 9 -5.45 0.28 -2.28
C SER A 9 -5.89 0.80 -0.93
N PHE A 10 -6.56 1.95 -0.89
CA PHE A 10 -6.96 2.54 0.38
C PHE A 10 -8.26 3.31 0.21
N CYS A 11 -9.01 3.40 1.30
CA CYS A 11 -10.21 4.24 1.39
C CYS A 11 -10.12 5.06 2.67
N LEU A 12 -10.35 6.36 2.55
CA LEU A 12 -10.28 7.31 3.66
C LEU A 12 -11.64 7.95 3.85
N THR A 13 -12.09 8.03 5.11
CA THR A 13 -13.33 8.71 5.47
C THR A 13 -12.98 10.06 6.07
N TYR A 14 -13.46 11.11 5.43
CA TYR A 14 -13.22 12.49 5.85
C TYR A 14 -14.20 12.91 6.94
N PRO A 15 -13.91 14.01 7.68
CA PRO A 15 -14.78 14.46 8.78
C PRO A 15 -16.23 14.73 8.37
N ASN A 16 -16.47 15.07 7.11
CA ASN A 16 -17.82 15.29 6.62
C ASN A 16 -18.59 14.00 6.31
N GLY A 17 -18.00 12.85 6.58
CA GLY A 17 -18.60 11.55 6.32
C GLY A 17 -18.36 10.99 4.92
N GLU A 18 -17.72 11.76 4.05
CA GLU A 18 -17.43 11.33 2.69
C GLU A 18 -16.24 10.36 2.68
N THR A 19 -16.37 9.27 1.93
CA THR A 19 -15.29 8.29 1.77
C THR A 19 -14.75 8.37 0.36
N LYS A 20 -13.43 8.49 0.24
CA LYS A 20 -12.72 8.50 -1.03
C LYS A 20 -11.70 7.38 -1.06
N CYS A 21 -11.64 6.67 -2.18
CA CYS A 21 -10.73 5.56 -2.37
C CYS A 21 -9.71 5.90 -3.45
N GLY A 22 -8.53 5.32 -3.33
CA GLY A 22 -7.46 5.51 -4.29
C GLY A 22 -6.55 4.32 -4.35
N GLN A 23 -5.64 4.34 -5.32
CA GLN A 23 -4.64 3.32 -5.51
C GLN A 23 -3.30 3.97 -5.77
N TYR A 24 -2.25 3.26 -5.35
CA TYR A 24 -0.87 3.69 -5.57
C TYR A 24 -0.09 2.48 -6.04
N LEU A 25 0.69 2.67 -7.09
CA LEU A 25 1.51 1.60 -7.65
C LEU A 25 2.93 2.10 -7.82
N ARG A 26 3.89 1.28 -7.41
CA ARG A 26 5.31 1.55 -7.61
C ARG A 26 5.97 0.29 -8.12
N ASP A 27 6.66 0.39 -9.24
CA ASP A 27 7.23 -0.76 -9.94
C ASP A 27 8.75 -0.73 -10.09
N ASP A 28 9.41 0.19 -9.38
CA ASP A 28 10.85 0.37 -9.50
C ASP A 28 11.64 -0.22 -8.33
N LEU A 29 11.02 -1.09 -7.54
CA LEU A 29 11.67 -1.69 -6.38
C LEU A 29 12.41 -2.95 -6.76
N SER A 30 13.65 -3.06 -6.30
CA SER A 30 14.50 -4.23 -6.58
C SER A 30 14.71 -5.13 -5.36
N ASP A 31 14.11 -4.78 -4.22
CA ASP A 31 14.36 -5.43 -2.94
C ASP A 31 13.05 -5.65 -2.21
N ALA A 32 12.81 -6.89 -1.77
CA ALA A 32 11.59 -7.24 -1.05
C ALA A 32 11.47 -6.49 0.28
N GLU A 33 12.57 -6.26 0.96
CA GLU A 33 12.55 -5.54 2.24
C GLU A 33 12.16 -4.08 2.04
N LYS A 34 12.65 -3.45 0.97
CA LYS A 34 12.26 -2.08 0.65
C LYS A 34 10.77 -2.01 0.33
N CYS A 35 10.25 -3.00 -0.37
CA CYS A 35 8.83 -3.07 -0.68
C CYS A 35 8.01 -3.13 0.61
N ARG A 36 8.38 -4.00 1.55
CA ARG A 36 7.68 -4.11 2.84
C ARG A 36 7.79 -2.84 3.66
N PHE A 37 8.98 -2.24 3.69
CA PHE A 37 9.19 -0.99 4.42
C PHE A 37 8.30 0.11 3.87
N MET A 38 8.27 0.28 2.55
CA MET A 38 7.45 1.30 1.92
C MET A 38 5.95 1.04 2.12
N ALA A 39 5.54 -0.23 2.07
CA ALA A 39 4.15 -0.60 2.31
C ALA A 39 3.67 -0.09 3.67
N ARG A 40 4.46 -0.31 4.71
CA ARG A 40 4.13 0.14 6.06
C ARG A 40 4.22 1.65 6.19
N ALA A 41 5.26 2.25 5.62
CA ALA A 41 5.48 3.69 5.72
C ALA A 41 4.35 4.48 5.06
N ILE A 42 3.91 4.05 3.87
CA ILE A 42 2.83 4.70 3.15
C ILE A 42 1.52 4.60 3.94
N GLY A 43 1.21 3.41 4.45
CA GLY A 43 0.00 3.20 5.22
C GLY A 43 -0.05 4.05 6.48
N LYS A 44 1.05 4.07 7.24
CA LYS A 44 1.14 4.87 8.47
C LYS A 44 1.05 6.36 8.18
N ALA A 45 1.70 6.82 7.11
CA ALA A 45 1.67 8.23 6.75
C ALA A 45 0.26 8.67 6.36
N GLN A 46 -0.45 7.88 5.58
CA GLN A 46 -1.81 8.19 5.18
C GLN A 46 -2.77 8.15 6.37
N LYS A 47 -2.61 7.16 7.24
CA LYS A 47 -3.44 7.06 8.44
C LYS A 47 -3.27 8.29 9.32
N ARG A 48 -2.02 8.68 9.57
CA ARG A 48 -1.74 9.87 10.38
C ARG A 48 -2.36 11.12 9.75
N LYS A 49 -2.19 11.28 8.45
CA LYS A 49 -2.67 12.46 7.75
C LYS A 49 -4.19 12.60 7.84
N ILE A 50 -4.92 11.50 7.62
CA ILE A 50 -6.37 11.57 7.69
C ILE A 50 -6.87 11.76 9.12
N GLU A 51 -6.20 11.18 10.10
CA GLU A 51 -6.56 11.36 11.50
C GLU A 51 -6.30 12.79 11.97
N GLU A 52 -5.25 13.44 11.48
CA GLU A 52 -4.97 14.85 11.76
C GLU A 52 -6.08 15.76 11.23
N LEU A 53 -6.74 15.36 10.16
CA LEU A 53 -7.87 16.10 9.61
C LEU A 53 -9.19 15.80 10.31
N GLY A 54 -9.18 14.88 11.27
CA GLY A 54 -10.39 14.47 11.98
C GLY A 54 -11.14 13.34 11.31
N GLY A 55 -10.57 12.73 10.30
CA GLY A 55 -11.16 11.58 9.62
C GLY A 55 -10.58 10.26 10.11
N SER A 56 -10.81 9.21 9.35
CA SER A 56 -10.30 7.88 9.66
C SER A 56 -9.99 7.09 8.39
N MET A 57 -9.12 6.10 8.53
CA MET A 57 -8.83 5.19 7.44
C MET A 57 -9.86 4.06 7.45
N ALA A 58 -10.65 3.97 6.39
CA ALA A 58 -11.70 2.96 6.28
C ALA A 58 -11.14 1.60 5.86
N SER A 59 -10.15 1.59 4.95
CA SER A 59 -9.50 0.36 4.53
C SER A 59 -8.10 0.66 3.99
N TYR A 60 -7.23 -0.34 4.07
CA TYR A 60 -5.88 -0.26 3.53
C TYR A 60 -5.41 -1.67 3.22
N ASP A 61 -5.09 -1.92 1.96
CA ASP A 61 -4.53 -3.18 1.50
C ASP A 61 -3.32 -2.90 0.64
N VAL A 62 -2.24 -3.61 0.90
CA VAL A 62 -1.02 -3.48 0.13
C VAL A 62 -0.43 -4.86 -0.14
N SER A 63 0.07 -5.05 -1.34
CA SER A 63 0.72 -6.27 -1.75
C SER A 63 2.06 -5.95 -2.36
N CYS A 64 3.07 -6.78 -2.06
CA CYS A 64 4.35 -6.74 -2.75
C CYS A 64 4.43 -7.97 -3.63
N LEU A 65 4.45 -7.74 -4.94
CA LEU A 65 4.44 -8.79 -5.93
C LEU A 65 5.82 -8.92 -6.58
N ALA A 66 6.34 -10.13 -6.62
CA ALA A 66 7.57 -10.40 -7.34
C ALA A 66 7.23 -10.68 -8.80
N VAL A 67 7.90 -9.99 -9.70
CA VAL A 67 7.69 -10.17 -11.14
C VAL A 67 9.01 -10.52 -11.81
N ASP A 68 8.93 -11.29 -12.89
CA ASP A 68 10.12 -11.63 -13.67
C ASP A 68 10.48 -10.53 -14.65
N SER A 69 11.50 -10.77 -15.46
CA SER A 69 11.97 -9.78 -16.43
C SER A 69 10.96 -9.46 -17.53
N GLN A 70 9.92 -10.26 -17.66
CA GLN A 70 8.86 -10.06 -18.66
C GLN A 70 7.61 -9.43 -18.02
N GLY A 71 7.66 -9.12 -16.72
CA GLY A 71 6.54 -8.51 -16.02
C GLY A 71 5.48 -9.48 -15.55
N LEU A 72 5.74 -10.79 -15.62
CA LEU A 72 4.80 -11.78 -15.10
C LEU A 72 4.94 -11.93 -13.60
N VAL A 73 3.81 -11.93 -12.89
CA VAL A 73 3.80 -12.12 -11.45
C VAL A 73 4.15 -13.58 -11.13
N ILE A 74 5.21 -13.77 -10.38
CA ILE A 74 5.67 -15.13 -10.01
C ILE A 74 5.40 -15.45 -8.54
N ASP A 75 5.19 -14.43 -7.70
CA ASP A 75 4.90 -14.65 -6.29
C ASP A 75 4.34 -13.39 -5.65
N GLN A 76 3.56 -13.58 -4.60
CA GLN A 76 3.11 -12.50 -3.73
C GLN A 76 3.91 -12.62 -2.44
N THR A 77 4.95 -11.80 -2.31
CA THR A 77 5.91 -11.92 -1.21
C THR A 77 5.46 -11.28 0.09
N PHE A 78 4.46 -10.39 0.02
CA PHE A 78 4.04 -9.65 1.20
C PHE A 78 2.66 -9.05 0.99
N GLU A 79 1.83 -9.17 2.01
CA GLU A 79 0.51 -8.54 2.02
C GLU A 79 0.25 -7.99 3.42
N ILE A 80 -0.34 -6.81 3.49
CA ILE A 80 -0.72 -6.19 4.75
C ILE A 80 -2.09 -5.54 4.58
N SER A 81 -2.94 -5.71 5.59
CA SER A 81 -4.25 -5.07 5.60
C SER A 81 -4.33 -4.08 6.76
N TYR A 82 -5.41 -3.32 6.78
CA TYR A 82 -5.61 -2.25 7.77
C TYR A 82 -5.40 -2.69 9.21
N ASN A 83 -5.84 -3.89 9.56
CA ASN A 83 -5.77 -4.38 10.94
C ASN A 83 -4.35 -4.54 11.46
N ILE A 84 -3.36 -4.54 10.60
CA ILE A 84 -1.97 -4.77 10.97
C ILE A 84 -1.21 -3.43 11.11
N LEU A 85 -1.79 -2.37 10.63
CA LEU A 85 -1.22 -1.04 10.80
C LEU A 85 -1.39 -0.59 12.26
#